data_7e72b095ea7a2e011199f22590ed90aa
#
_entry.id   7e72b095ea7a2e011199f22590ed90aa
#
_cell.length_a   1.000
_cell.length_b   1.000
_cell.length_c   1.000
_cell.angle_alpha   90.00
_cell.angle_beta   90.00
_cell.angle_gamma   90.00
#
_symmetry.space_group_name_H-M   'P 1'
#
loop_
_entity.id
_entity.type
_entity.pdbx_description
1 polymer ?
#
loop_
_entity_poly.entity_id
_entity_poly.type
_entity_poly.pdbx_seq_one_letter_code
_entity_poly.pdbx_strand_id
1 'polypeptide(L)'
;MMPGRVGAINLPTAATLFDTAIGHCAIAWRGATVIRFQLPEASPAATLARIARRRAGHLDEEVREEKPTGVIAEAIAAIHAHLAGELDDLRWIPLDTGEIPQFHRAVYDVTRAVDPGHTLSYGQVADRVGAPGAAQAVGQALGRNPIPLIIPCHRVLAADHALHGFSAPGGIDTKQRLLAIERTSGFGEPTLF
;
A
#
# COMPACT_ATOMS: atom_id res chain seq x y z
N MET A 1 22.13 35.45 12.30
CA MET A 1 22.36 34.82 10.98
C MET A 1 21.61 33.50 11.02
N MET A 2 20.41 33.43 10.46
CA MET A 2 19.58 32.22 10.44
C MET A 2 20.03 31.36 9.28
N PRO A 3 20.24 30.03 9.44
CA PRO A 3 20.55 29.15 8.31
C PRO A 3 19.33 29.07 7.40
N GLY A 4 19.52 29.41 6.13
CA GLY A 4 18.50 29.35 5.10
C GLY A 4 17.92 27.94 4.99
N ARG A 5 16.60 27.82 4.89
CA ARG A 5 15.90 26.63 4.45
C ARG A 5 16.48 26.25 3.08
N VAL A 6 17.20 25.16 3.02
CA VAL A 6 17.51 24.50 1.75
C VAL A 6 16.15 24.13 1.16
N GLY A 7 15.78 24.76 0.06
CA GLY A 7 14.54 24.47 -0.64
C GLY A 7 14.50 22.98 -0.97
N ALA A 8 13.46 22.30 -0.55
CA ALA A 8 13.23 20.92 -0.93
C ALA A 8 13.25 20.85 -2.45
N ILE A 9 14.17 20.07 -3.02
CA ILE A 9 14.21 19.81 -4.45
C ILE A 9 12.94 19.04 -4.76
N ASN A 10 12.01 19.69 -5.46
CA ASN A 10 10.76 19.07 -5.86
C ASN A 10 11.07 18.11 -7.03
N LEU A 11 11.36 16.85 -6.69
CA LEU A 11 11.60 15.83 -7.70
C LEU A 11 10.30 15.49 -8.41
N PRO A 12 10.32 15.31 -9.75
CA PRO A 12 9.12 14.92 -10.48
C PRO A 12 8.61 13.56 -10.01
N THR A 13 7.30 13.38 -10.04
CA THR A 13 6.67 12.09 -9.78
C THR A 13 6.78 11.21 -11.00
N ALA A 14 7.43 10.07 -10.85
CA ALA A 14 7.49 9.02 -11.85
C ALA A 14 6.54 7.88 -11.52
N ALA A 15 6.05 7.16 -12.52
CA ALA A 15 5.24 5.96 -12.33
C ALA A 15 5.49 4.94 -13.43
N THR A 16 5.19 3.67 -13.12
CA THR A 16 5.19 2.59 -14.11
C THR A 16 4.10 1.57 -13.81
N LEU A 17 3.67 0.90 -14.86
CA LEU A 17 2.80 -0.27 -14.82
C LEU A 17 3.67 -1.52 -14.93
N PHE A 18 3.31 -2.60 -14.24
CA PHE A 18 4.01 -3.88 -14.32
C PHE A 18 3.08 -5.06 -14.02
N ASP A 19 3.39 -6.21 -14.62
CA ASP A 19 2.63 -7.43 -14.47
C ASP A 19 2.91 -8.11 -13.13
N THR A 20 1.89 -8.76 -12.57
CA THR A 20 1.99 -9.60 -11.37
C THR A 20 1.04 -10.80 -11.48
N ALA A 21 1.16 -11.78 -10.58
CA ALA A 21 0.26 -12.94 -10.51
C ALA A 21 -1.21 -12.56 -10.26
N ILE A 22 -1.49 -11.33 -9.80
CA ILE A 22 -2.87 -10.86 -9.57
C ILE A 22 -3.37 -9.89 -10.65
N GLY A 23 -2.54 -9.57 -11.65
CA GLY A 23 -2.82 -8.62 -12.73
C GLY A 23 -1.85 -7.45 -12.77
N HIS A 24 -2.17 -6.41 -13.53
CA HIS A 24 -1.30 -5.24 -13.72
C HIS A 24 -1.37 -4.29 -12.53
N CYS A 25 -0.28 -4.21 -11.76
CA CYS A 25 -0.10 -3.23 -10.70
C CYS A 25 0.60 -1.98 -11.24
N ALA A 26 0.49 -0.87 -10.51
CA ALA A 26 1.26 0.33 -10.79
C ALA A 26 1.90 0.88 -9.52
N ILE A 27 3.08 1.49 -9.68
CA ILE A 27 3.83 2.12 -8.59
C ILE A 27 4.25 3.52 -9.01
N ALA A 28 4.16 4.48 -8.08
CA ALA A 28 4.65 5.84 -8.29
C ALA A 28 5.65 6.22 -7.22
N TRP A 29 6.70 6.95 -7.62
CA TRP A 29 7.82 7.31 -6.74
C TRP A 29 8.36 8.71 -7.02
N ARG A 30 9.12 9.23 -6.06
CA ARG A 30 9.98 10.42 -6.17
C ARG A 30 11.38 10.06 -5.72
N GLY A 31 12.37 10.23 -6.59
CA GLY A 31 13.72 9.78 -6.30
C GLY A 31 13.75 8.29 -5.95
N ALA A 32 14.12 7.97 -4.71
CA ALA A 32 14.22 6.60 -4.22
C ALA A 32 13.04 6.17 -3.33
N THR A 33 11.97 6.96 -3.20
CA THR A 33 10.85 6.69 -2.27
C THR A 33 9.54 6.46 -2.99
N VAL A 34 8.82 5.40 -2.58
CA VAL A 34 7.48 5.10 -3.08
C VAL A 34 6.46 6.03 -2.41
N ILE A 35 5.63 6.67 -3.24
CA ILE A 35 4.57 7.57 -2.78
C ILE A 35 3.17 7.01 -2.99
N ARG A 36 3.00 6.09 -3.95
CA ARG A 36 1.74 5.41 -4.26
C ARG A 36 1.97 4.01 -4.78
N PHE A 37 1.02 3.15 -4.51
CA PHE A 37 0.90 1.84 -5.11
C PHE A 37 -0.56 1.58 -5.49
N GLN A 38 -0.79 0.99 -6.66
CA GLN A 38 -2.12 0.68 -7.14
C GLN A 38 -2.24 -0.80 -7.46
N LEU A 39 -3.18 -1.47 -6.80
CA LEU A 39 -3.61 -2.82 -7.14
C LEU A 39 -4.38 -2.81 -8.47
N PRO A 40 -4.50 -3.96 -9.17
CA PRO A 40 -5.12 -4.02 -10.48
C PRO A 40 -6.54 -3.45 -10.51
N GLU A 41 -6.82 -2.60 -11.48
CA GLU A 41 -8.16 -2.16 -11.87
C GLU A 41 -8.69 -3.06 -12.99
N ALA A 42 -9.85 -2.73 -13.54
CA ALA A 42 -10.49 -3.50 -14.63
C ALA A 42 -9.65 -3.61 -15.91
N SER A 43 -8.65 -2.75 -16.09
CA SER A 43 -7.71 -2.81 -17.20
C SER A 43 -6.37 -2.16 -16.84
N PRO A 44 -5.27 -2.49 -17.57
CA PRO A 44 -3.98 -1.83 -17.40
C PRO A 44 -4.08 -0.31 -17.51
N ALA A 45 -4.81 0.20 -18.49
CA ALA A 45 -5.03 1.63 -18.69
C ALA A 45 -5.78 2.27 -17.49
N ALA A 46 -6.76 1.57 -16.91
CA ALA A 46 -7.47 2.05 -15.72
C ALA A 46 -6.56 2.08 -14.49
N THR A 47 -5.68 1.09 -14.32
CA THR A 47 -4.68 1.04 -13.25
C THR A 47 -3.70 2.22 -13.36
N LEU A 48 -3.18 2.48 -14.55
CA LEU A 48 -2.28 3.61 -14.80
C LEU A 48 -3.00 4.95 -14.60
N ALA A 49 -4.21 5.10 -15.11
CA ALA A 49 -5.01 6.29 -14.90
C ALA A 49 -5.33 6.53 -13.42
N ARG A 50 -5.53 5.47 -12.63
CA ARG A 50 -5.82 5.57 -11.21
C ARG A 50 -4.61 6.05 -10.41
N ILE A 51 -3.41 5.55 -10.69
CA ILE A 51 -2.19 5.97 -9.99
C ILE A 51 -1.81 7.41 -10.36
N ALA A 52 -2.09 7.83 -11.60
CA ALA A 52 -1.85 9.18 -12.08
C ALA A 52 -2.86 10.20 -11.55
N ARG A 53 -4.03 9.76 -11.02
CA ARG A 53 -5.04 10.67 -10.49
C ARG A 53 -4.50 11.40 -9.26
N ARG A 54 -4.62 12.71 -9.29
CA ARG A 54 -4.26 13.62 -8.20
C ARG A 54 -5.11 13.35 -6.96
N ARG A 55 -4.49 13.33 -5.80
CA ARG A 55 -5.23 13.46 -4.55
C ARG A 55 -5.65 14.93 -4.39
N ALA A 56 -6.91 15.19 -4.01
CA ALA A 56 -7.39 16.54 -3.80
C ALA A 56 -6.45 17.31 -2.84
N GLY A 57 -5.90 18.44 -3.29
CA GLY A 57 -5.04 19.32 -2.51
C GLY A 57 -3.58 19.43 -2.99
N HIS A 58 -3.12 18.66 -3.97
CA HIS A 58 -1.75 18.79 -4.51
C HIS A 58 -1.75 19.53 -5.84
N LEU A 59 -0.92 20.58 -5.90
CA LEU A 59 -0.70 21.41 -7.09
C LEU A 59 0.14 20.62 -8.12
N ASP A 60 -0.34 20.63 -9.36
CA ASP A 60 0.35 20.45 -10.65
C ASP A 60 1.58 19.52 -10.77
N GLU A 61 1.62 18.36 -10.11
CA GLU A 61 2.63 17.36 -10.43
C GLU A 61 2.15 16.48 -11.60
N GLU A 62 2.83 16.63 -12.72
CA GLU A 62 2.72 15.72 -13.86
C GLU A 62 3.37 14.38 -13.47
N VAL A 63 2.58 13.31 -13.48
CA VAL A 63 3.11 11.95 -13.31
C VAL A 63 3.67 11.51 -14.66
N ARG A 64 4.97 11.22 -14.71
CA ARG A 64 5.66 10.76 -15.92
C ARG A 64 5.81 9.25 -15.89
N GLU A 65 5.51 8.61 -17.01
CA GLU A 65 5.86 7.21 -17.17
C GLU A 65 7.37 7.08 -17.33
N GLU A 66 8.01 6.31 -16.43
CA GLU A 66 9.45 6.20 -16.38
C GLU A 66 9.88 4.75 -16.10
N LYS A 67 11.00 4.33 -16.70
CA LYS A 67 11.57 3.01 -16.40
C LYS A 67 12.17 3.00 -14.99
N PRO A 68 11.76 2.06 -14.13
CA PRO A 68 12.27 1.97 -12.75
C PRO A 68 13.75 1.55 -12.75
N THR A 69 14.53 2.13 -11.84
CA THR A 69 15.93 1.80 -11.61
C THR A 69 16.23 1.71 -10.12
N GLY A 70 17.37 1.13 -9.74
CA GLY A 70 17.81 1.04 -8.35
C GLY A 70 16.76 0.43 -7.43
N VAL A 71 16.56 1.02 -6.25
CA VAL A 71 15.65 0.52 -5.22
C VAL A 71 14.20 0.37 -5.70
N ILE A 72 13.75 1.16 -6.67
CA ILE A 72 12.38 1.03 -7.21
C ILE A 72 12.25 -0.21 -8.08
N ALA A 73 13.27 -0.53 -8.89
CA ALA A 73 13.30 -1.78 -9.66
C ALA A 73 13.35 -3.00 -8.74
N GLU A 74 14.14 -2.93 -7.66
CA GLU A 74 14.20 -3.97 -6.62
C GLU A 74 12.85 -4.13 -5.91
N ALA A 75 12.18 -3.03 -5.58
CA ALA A 75 10.85 -3.05 -4.97
C ALA A 75 9.81 -3.74 -5.87
N ILE A 76 9.83 -3.44 -7.18
CA ILE A 76 8.95 -4.10 -8.16
C ILE A 76 9.24 -5.60 -8.23
N ALA A 77 10.52 -6.01 -8.25
CA ALA A 77 10.90 -7.41 -8.26
C ALA A 77 10.43 -8.15 -6.99
N ALA A 78 10.59 -7.54 -5.82
CA ALA A 78 10.13 -8.11 -4.55
C ALA A 78 8.59 -8.20 -4.48
N ILE A 79 7.87 -7.19 -4.96
CA ILE A 79 6.41 -7.22 -5.05
C ILE A 79 5.94 -8.34 -6.00
N HIS A 80 6.61 -8.50 -7.14
CA HIS A 80 6.31 -9.57 -8.09
C HIS A 80 6.49 -10.94 -7.44
N ALA A 81 7.64 -11.18 -6.78
CA ALA A 81 7.95 -12.41 -6.07
C ALA A 81 6.94 -12.68 -4.93
N HIS A 82 6.64 -11.66 -4.11
CA HIS A 82 5.67 -11.76 -3.03
C HIS A 82 4.28 -12.18 -3.54
N LEU A 83 3.79 -11.55 -4.60
CA LEU A 83 2.50 -11.88 -5.20
C LEU A 83 2.50 -13.24 -5.94
N ALA A 84 3.67 -13.79 -6.25
CA ALA A 84 3.85 -15.15 -6.74
C ALA A 84 3.99 -16.21 -5.62
N GLY A 85 3.95 -15.79 -4.33
CA GLY A 85 4.01 -16.66 -3.16
C GLY A 85 5.39 -16.82 -2.52
N GLU A 86 6.41 -16.09 -3.00
CA GLU A 86 7.72 -15.95 -2.35
C GLU A 86 7.65 -14.79 -1.33
N LEU A 87 7.10 -15.07 -0.16
CA LEU A 87 6.69 -14.06 0.80
C LEU A 87 7.85 -13.17 1.28
N ASP A 88 7.68 -11.86 1.15
CA ASP A 88 8.53 -10.80 1.69
C ASP A 88 7.65 -9.85 2.52
N ASP A 89 8.17 -9.29 3.60
CA ASP A 89 7.43 -8.32 4.42
C ASP A 89 7.36 -6.92 3.78
N LEU A 90 8.16 -6.66 2.75
CA LEU A 90 8.26 -5.42 1.98
C LEU A 90 8.58 -4.17 2.84
N ARG A 91 9.02 -4.35 4.09
CA ARG A 91 9.29 -3.24 5.03
C ARG A 91 10.54 -2.44 4.68
N TRP A 92 11.46 -3.04 3.94
CA TRP A 92 12.67 -2.37 3.47
C TRP A 92 12.41 -1.31 2.39
N ILE A 93 11.25 -1.35 1.71
CA ILE A 93 10.89 -0.40 0.65
C ILE A 93 10.70 0.99 1.26
N PRO A 94 11.47 2.02 0.83
CA PRO A 94 11.35 3.37 1.36
C PRO A 94 10.03 4.01 0.93
N LEU A 95 9.28 4.58 1.88
CA LEU A 95 8.02 5.26 1.63
C LEU A 95 8.12 6.74 1.97
N ASP A 96 7.54 7.61 1.15
CA ASP A 96 7.27 8.99 1.52
C ASP A 96 5.88 9.10 2.16
N THR A 97 5.88 9.32 3.47
CA THR A 97 4.67 9.49 4.29
C THR A 97 4.53 10.90 4.83
N GLY A 98 5.35 11.87 4.35
CA GLY A 98 5.45 13.20 4.93
C GLY A 98 4.14 13.99 4.99
N GLU A 99 3.28 13.83 3.99
CA GLU A 99 1.99 14.54 3.88
C GLU A 99 0.81 13.77 4.51
N ILE A 100 1.06 12.58 5.04
CA ILE A 100 0.03 11.75 5.68
C ILE A 100 -0.24 12.27 7.09
N PRO A 101 -1.51 12.46 7.52
CA PRO A 101 -1.84 12.87 8.88
C PRO A 101 -1.21 11.96 9.93
N GLN A 102 -0.78 12.53 11.07
CA GLN A 102 -0.05 11.81 12.12
C GLN A 102 -0.74 10.52 12.56
N PHE A 103 -2.05 10.55 12.82
CA PHE A 103 -2.81 9.36 13.20
C PHE A 103 -2.77 8.27 12.12
N HIS A 104 -2.93 8.64 10.84
CA HIS A 104 -2.85 7.68 9.74
C HIS A 104 -1.46 7.06 9.63
N ARG A 105 -0.38 7.86 9.81
CA ARG A 105 0.99 7.33 9.83
C ARG A 105 1.17 6.30 10.92
N ALA A 106 0.75 6.60 12.15
CA ALA A 106 0.82 5.64 13.25
C ALA A 106 0.06 4.33 12.94
N VAL A 107 -1.14 4.43 12.36
CA VAL A 107 -1.91 3.26 11.90
C VAL A 107 -1.14 2.48 10.83
N TYR A 108 -0.52 3.16 9.86
CA TYR A 108 0.24 2.52 8.79
C TYR A 108 1.52 1.85 9.30
N ASP A 109 2.22 2.47 10.24
CA ASP A 109 3.43 1.90 10.86
C ASP A 109 3.10 0.61 11.62
N VAL A 110 2.04 0.61 12.42
CA VAL A 110 1.54 -0.60 13.10
C VAL A 110 1.12 -1.67 12.10
N THR A 111 0.43 -1.27 11.02
CA THR A 111 -0.03 -2.21 9.99
C THR A 111 1.15 -2.82 9.22
N ARG A 112 2.19 -2.03 8.89
CA ARG A 112 3.41 -2.52 8.22
C ARG A 112 4.21 -3.50 9.08
N ALA A 113 4.07 -3.43 10.40
CA ALA A 113 4.75 -4.36 11.30
C ALA A 113 4.07 -5.75 11.38
N VAL A 114 2.92 -5.94 10.75
CA VAL A 114 2.24 -7.24 10.67
C VAL A 114 2.90 -8.08 9.59
N ASP A 115 3.44 -9.24 9.95
CA ASP A 115 4.08 -10.16 9.00
C ASP A 115 3.07 -10.79 8.02
N PRO A 116 3.51 -11.22 6.82
CA PRO A 116 2.71 -12.07 5.95
C PRO A 116 2.17 -13.30 6.69
N GLY A 117 0.93 -13.68 6.41
CA GLY A 117 0.28 -14.80 7.08
C GLY A 117 -0.32 -14.48 8.46
N HIS A 118 -0.08 -13.28 8.99
CA HIS A 118 -0.61 -12.82 10.27
C HIS A 118 -1.61 -11.68 10.07
N THR A 119 -2.51 -11.53 11.04
CA THR A 119 -3.54 -10.48 11.02
C THR A 119 -3.68 -9.79 12.36
N LEU A 120 -4.18 -8.56 12.33
CA LEU A 120 -4.65 -7.84 13.50
C LEU A 120 -6.12 -7.47 13.32
N SER A 121 -6.85 -7.29 14.43
CA SER A 121 -8.14 -6.63 14.33
C SER A 121 -7.99 -5.11 14.32
N TYR A 122 -9.02 -4.39 13.80
CA TYR A 122 -9.06 -2.92 13.88
C TYR A 122 -8.91 -2.41 15.30
N GLY A 123 -9.49 -3.12 16.29
CA GLY A 123 -9.33 -2.82 17.71
C GLY A 123 -7.89 -2.96 18.20
N GLN A 124 -7.22 -4.06 17.84
CA GLN A 124 -5.82 -4.28 18.20
C GLN A 124 -4.88 -3.24 17.58
N VAL A 125 -5.17 -2.78 16.35
CA VAL A 125 -4.42 -1.66 15.76
C VAL A 125 -4.69 -0.37 16.54
N ALA A 126 -5.95 -0.09 16.91
CA ALA A 126 -6.32 1.07 17.71
C ALA A 126 -5.60 1.09 19.07
N ASP A 127 -5.53 -0.05 19.75
CA ASP A 127 -4.82 -0.18 21.03
C ASP A 127 -3.32 0.10 20.87
N ARG A 128 -2.68 -0.44 19.82
CA ARG A 128 -1.25 -0.27 19.55
C ARG A 128 -0.86 1.16 19.16
N VAL A 129 -1.77 1.93 18.57
CA VAL A 129 -1.53 3.37 18.29
C VAL A 129 -1.87 4.28 19.47
N GLY A 130 -2.24 3.69 20.63
CA GLY A 130 -2.58 4.47 21.82
C GLY A 130 -3.95 5.14 21.77
N ALA A 131 -4.88 4.62 20.95
CA ALA A 131 -6.24 5.13 20.78
C ALA A 131 -7.29 4.00 20.98
N PRO A 132 -7.37 3.39 22.18
CA PRO A 132 -8.31 2.31 22.43
C PRO A 132 -9.75 2.75 22.13
N GLY A 133 -10.52 1.86 21.50
CA GLY A 133 -11.88 2.15 21.04
C GLY A 133 -11.98 2.86 19.68
N ALA A 134 -10.85 3.29 19.06
CA ALA A 134 -10.85 4.00 17.79
C ALA A 134 -10.85 3.07 16.55
N ALA A 135 -11.39 1.86 16.64
CA ALA A 135 -11.41 0.89 15.53
C ALA A 135 -12.02 1.46 14.23
N GLN A 136 -13.07 2.29 14.34
CA GLN A 136 -13.67 2.96 13.18
C GLN A 136 -12.71 3.96 12.53
N ALA A 137 -11.97 4.75 13.32
CA ALA A 137 -10.98 5.70 12.81
C ALA A 137 -9.81 4.96 12.14
N VAL A 138 -9.37 3.82 12.68
CA VAL A 138 -8.39 2.92 12.03
C VAL A 138 -8.92 2.45 10.69
N GLY A 139 -10.17 2.00 10.60
CA GLY A 139 -10.80 1.60 9.34
C GLY A 139 -10.81 2.74 8.31
N GLN A 140 -11.13 3.96 8.73
CA GLN A 140 -11.09 5.15 7.87
C GLN A 140 -9.67 5.48 7.38
N ALA A 141 -8.67 5.37 8.26
CA ALA A 141 -7.28 5.56 7.90
C ALA A 141 -6.83 4.53 6.85
N LEU A 142 -7.09 3.25 7.09
CA LEU A 142 -6.76 2.16 6.17
C LEU A 142 -7.52 2.26 4.84
N GLY A 143 -8.77 2.74 4.85
CA GLY A 143 -9.54 3.02 3.64
C GLY A 143 -8.96 4.14 2.76
N ARG A 144 -8.06 4.96 3.32
CA ARG A 144 -7.36 6.04 2.61
C ARG A 144 -5.88 5.71 2.33
N ASN A 145 -5.47 4.47 2.55
CA ASN A 145 -4.11 4.01 2.34
C ASN A 145 -3.66 4.26 0.88
N PRO A 146 -2.62 5.08 0.65
CA PRO A 146 -2.14 5.38 -0.69
C PRO A 146 -1.21 4.31 -1.26
N ILE A 147 -0.74 3.38 -0.44
CA ILE A 147 0.31 2.41 -0.79
C ILE A 147 -0.13 1.00 -0.33
N PRO A 148 -1.32 0.50 -0.78
CA PRO A 148 -1.79 -0.83 -0.40
C PRO A 148 -0.76 -1.90 -0.80
N LEU A 149 -0.79 -3.06 -0.19
CA LEU A 149 0.19 -4.14 -0.23
C LEU A 149 1.46 -3.83 0.58
N ILE A 150 2.19 -2.75 0.28
CA ILE A 150 3.38 -2.34 1.03
C ILE A 150 3.00 -1.82 2.42
N ILE A 151 1.86 -1.12 2.53
CA ILE A 151 1.13 -0.93 3.79
C ILE A 151 -0.03 -1.93 3.77
N PRO A 152 0.10 -3.09 4.41
CA PRO A 152 -0.75 -4.25 4.15
C PRO A 152 -2.11 -4.15 4.86
N CYS A 153 -2.95 -3.20 4.45
CA CYS A 153 -4.28 -3.00 5.03
C CYS A 153 -5.18 -4.24 4.92
N HIS A 154 -4.88 -5.17 4.00
CA HIS A 154 -5.56 -6.45 3.90
C HIS A 154 -5.32 -7.36 5.12
N ARG A 155 -4.21 -7.18 5.86
CA ARG A 155 -3.92 -7.92 7.10
C ARG A 155 -4.67 -7.40 8.32
N VAL A 156 -5.53 -6.37 8.17
CA VAL A 156 -6.37 -5.86 9.26
C VAL A 156 -7.82 -6.30 9.03
N LEU A 157 -8.37 -7.05 9.98
CA LEU A 157 -9.67 -7.71 9.91
C LEU A 157 -10.63 -7.20 10.99
N ALA A 158 -11.90 -7.58 10.90
CA ALA A 158 -12.84 -7.45 12.02
C ALA A 158 -12.46 -8.40 13.16
N ALA A 159 -13.00 -8.17 14.35
CA ALA A 159 -12.70 -8.98 15.54
C ALA A 159 -13.14 -10.45 15.40
N ASP A 160 -14.16 -10.70 14.59
CA ASP A 160 -14.67 -12.03 14.23
C ASP A 160 -13.97 -12.67 13.03
N HIS A 161 -12.85 -12.08 12.58
CA HIS A 161 -12.10 -12.43 11.36
C HIS A 161 -12.91 -12.28 10.05
N ALA A 162 -14.08 -11.67 10.08
CA ALA A 162 -14.86 -11.42 8.88
C ALA A 162 -14.17 -10.38 7.97
N LEU A 163 -14.31 -10.60 6.66
CA LEU A 163 -13.85 -9.68 5.64
C LEU A 163 -14.87 -8.56 5.46
N HIS A 164 -14.77 -7.51 6.27
CA HIS A 164 -15.55 -6.29 6.08
C HIS A 164 -14.75 -5.29 5.25
N GLY A 165 -15.38 -4.77 4.20
CA GLY A 165 -14.93 -3.65 3.39
C GLY A 165 -13.43 -3.63 3.03
N PHE A 166 -13.15 -3.55 1.77
CA PHE A 166 -11.80 -3.28 1.27
C PHE A 166 -11.92 -2.24 0.16
N SER A 167 -11.25 -1.11 0.32
CA SER A 167 -11.39 0.04 -0.58
C SER A 167 -10.57 -0.09 -1.87
N ALA A 168 -9.72 -1.12 -1.96
CA ALA A 168 -8.98 -1.41 -3.19
C ALA A 168 -9.90 -2.03 -4.26
N PRO A 169 -9.51 -1.96 -5.54
CA PRO A 169 -10.23 -2.60 -6.63
C PRO A 169 -10.47 -4.09 -6.37
N GLY A 170 -11.64 -4.59 -6.75
CA GLY A 170 -12.07 -5.97 -6.45
C GLY A 170 -12.55 -6.19 -5.04
N GLY A 171 -12.45 -5.19 -4.15
CA GLY A 171 -13.03 -5.25 -2.80
C GLY A 171 -12.59 -6.48 -2.01
N ILE A 172 -13.56 -7.18 -1.43
CA ILE A 172 -13.34 -8.34 -0.55
C ILE A 172 -12.59 -9.47 -1.27
N ASP A 173 -12.85 -9.71 -2.55
CA ASP A 173 -12.19 -10.78 -3.32
C ASP A 173 -10.69 -10.53 -3.43
N THR A 174 -10.27 -9.29 -3.70
CA THR A 174 -8.86 -8.93 -3.71
C THR A 174 -8.22 -9.11 -2.34
N LYS A 175 -8.93 -8.72 -1.27
CA LYS A 175 -8.44 -8.91 0.11
C LYS A 175 -8.24 -10.39 0.43
N GLN A 176 -9.22 -11.22 0.11
CA GLN A 176 -9.15 -12.66 0.31
C GLN A 176 -8.00 -13.29 -0.49
N ARG A 177 -7.84 -12.88 -1.75
CA ARG A 177 -6.75 -13.38 -2.60
C ARG A 177 -5.37 -13.03 -2.03
N LEU A 178 -5.16 -11.82 -1.54
CA LEU A 178 -3.90 -11.42 -0.90
C LEU A 178 -3.62 -12.23 0.37
N LEU A 179 -4.63 -12.43 1.23
CA LEU A 179 -4.51 -13.26 2.42
C LEU A 179 -4.21 -14.74 2.10
N ALA A 180 -4.80 -15.27 1.02
CA ALA A 180 -4.53 -16.63 0.54
C ALA A 180 -3.10 -16.77 0.00
N ILE A 181 -2.61 -15.80 -0.80
CA ILE A 181 -1.20 -15.76 -1.26
C ILE A 181 -0.25 -15.79 -0.06
N GLU A 182 -0.57 -15.05 0.98
CA GLU A 182 0.22 -14.98 2.22
C GLU A 182 0.03 -16.19 3.14
N ARG A 183 -0.75 -17.20 2.73
CA ARG A 183 -1.03 -18.42 3.50
C ARG A 183 -1.63 -18.12 4.87
N THR A 184 -2.44 -17.06 4.95
CA THR A 184 -3.12 -16.67 6.18
C THR A 184 -4.17 -17.72 6.56
N SER A 185 -4.11 -18.21 7.80
CA SER A 185 -5.03 -19.23 8.29
C SER A 185 -6.49 -18.80 8.12
N GLY A 186 -7.31 -19.69 7.57
CA GLY A 186 -8.75 -19.46 7.34
C GLY A 186 -9.11 -18.85 5.98
N PHE A 187 -8.13 -18.52 5.13
CA PHE A 187 -8.38 -17.89 3.83
C PHE A 187 -8.11 -18.79 2.60
N GLY A 188 -7.80 -20.07 2.84
CA GLY A 188 -7.62 -21.09 1.79
C GLY A 188 -6.25 -21.07 1.13
N GLU A 189 -6.06 -21.99 0.18
CA GLU A 189 -4.86 -22.04 -0.68
C GLU A 189 -4.98 -20.99 -1.78
N PRO A 190 -3.85 -20.37 -2.21
CA PRO A 190 -3.87 -19.43 -3.31
C PRO A 190 -4.29 -20.12 -4.60
N THR A 191 -5.44 -19.78 -5.14
CA THR A 191 -5.83 -20.19 -6.48
C THR A 191 -5.04 -19.37 -7.48
N LEU A 192 -3.97 -19.96 -7.99
CA LEU A 192 -3.23 -19.42 -9.13
C LEU A 192 -4.02 -19.83 -10.39
N PHE A 193 -4.60 -18.86 -11.06
CA PHE A 193 -5.19 -19.03 -12.39
C PHE A 193 -4.31 -18.39 -13.43
#